data_238942601add1dced529e5b77caa936a
#
_entry.id   238942601add1dced529e5b77caa936a
#
_cell.length_a   1.000
_cell.length_b   1.000
_cell.length_c   1.000
_cell.angle_alpha   90.00
_cell.angle_beta   90.00
_cell.angle_gamma   90.00
#
_symmetry.space_group_name_H-M   'P 1'
#
loop_
_entity.id
_entity.type
_entity.pdbx_description
1 polymer ?
#
loop_
_entity_poly.entity_id
_entity_poly.type
_entity_poly.pdbx_seq_one_letter_code
_entity_poly.pdbx_strand_id
1 'polypeptide(L)'
;VALPRSGLDITDPVAVDDVIGRLRPRAVINCAAWTAVDKAETEPRACRAANEHAVAALARACRGVDALLVQVSSDYVFGADATRKLPYREDDSPGPLGEYGASKLAGEAAARTWERHQVVRTCGLYSAGAAGP
;
A
#
# COMPACT_ATOMS: atom_id res chain seq x y z
N VAL A 1 3.19 5.36 -17.32
CA VAL A 1 4.61 5.08 -17.02
C VAL A 1 4.65 4.07 -15.89
N ALA A 2 5.41 2.98 -16.02
CA ALA A 2 5.72 2.05 -14.95
C ALA A 2 7.13 2.35 -14.41
N LEU A 3 7.25 2.44 -13.09
CA LEU A 3 8.52 2.73 -12.43
C LEU A 3 8.89 1.52 -11.54
N PRO A 4 9.95 0.77 -11.88
CA PRO A 4 10.51 -0.24 -10.98
C PRO A 4 11.23 0.42 -9.80
N ARG A 5 11.59 -0.36 -8.77
CA ARG A 5 12.30 0.15 -7.60
C ARG A 5 13.60 0.89 -7.94
N SER A 6 14.31 0.46 -8.99
CA SER A 6 15.51 1.16 -9.49
C SER A 6 15.21 2.53 -10.10
N GLY A 7 13.96 2.79 -10.50
CA GLY A 7 13.51 4.07 -11.02
C GLY A 7 12.86 4.98 -9.97
N LEU A 8 12.31 4.39 -8.90
CA LEU A 8 11.76 5.12 -7.75
C LEU A 8 11.71 4.22 -6.52
N ASP A 9 12.55 4.49 -5.53
CA ASP A 9 12.36 3.93 -4.19
C ASP A 9 11.31 4.77 -3.45
N ILE A 10 10.13 4.19 -3.24
CA ILE A 10 9.02 4.89 -2.58
C ILE A 10 9.30 5.22 -1.11
N THR A 11 10.34 4.62 -0.50
CA THR A 11 10.75 4.93 0.88
C THR A 11 11.60 6.20 0.97
N ASP A 12 11.99 6.78 -0.16
CA ASP A 12 12.61 8.11 -0.25
C ASP A 12 11.53 9.17 -0.55
N PRO A 13 11.08 9.93 0.44
CA PRO A 13 10.01 10.91 0.26
C PRO A 13 10.40 12.08 -0.66
N VAL A 14 11.70 12.40 -0.75
CA VAL A 14 12.18 13.46 -1.64
C VAL A 14 12.11 13.01 -3.09
N ALA A 15 12.55 11.78 -3.36
CA ALA A 15 12.42 11.19 -4.70
C ALA A 15 10.95 11.05 -5.13
N VAL A 16 10.05 10.69 -4.21
CA VAL A 16 8.61 10.61 -4.47
C VAL A 16 8.06 11.98 -4.87
N ASP A 17 8.36 13.04 -4.11
CA ASP A 17 7.89 14.39 -4.39
C ASP A 17 8.43 14.91 -5.75
N ASP A 18 9.73 14.68 -6.04
CA ASP A 18 10.35 15.09 -7.32
C ASP A 18 9.69 14.39 -8.51
N VAL A 19 9.59 13.07 -8.45
CA VAL A 19 9.07 12.28 -9.59
C VAL A 19 7.59 12.61 -9.85
N ILE A 20 6.75 12.65 -8.83
CA ILE A 20 5.33 12.97 -8.99
C ILE A 20 5.14 14.42 -9.40
N GLY A 21 5.90 15.35 -8.82
CA GLY A 21 5.87 16.77 -9.16
C GLY A 21 6.26 17.05 -10.60
N ARG A 22 7.27 16.34 -11.12
CA ARG A 22 7.73 16.45 -12.52
C ARG A 22 6.76 15.80 -13.51
N LEU A 23 6.28 14.58 -13.21
CA LEU A 23 5.39 13.85 -14.12
C LEU A 23 3.95 14.40 -14.12
N ARG A 24 3.49 14.99 -13.04
CA ARG A 24 2.12 15.49 -12.85
C ARG A 24 1.06 14.51 -13.37
N PRO A 25 1.06 13.25 -12.89
CA PRO A 25 0.17 12.23 -13.42
C PRO A 25 -1.28 12.52 -13.02
N ARG A 26 -2.24 12.00 -13.80
CA ARG A 26 -3.67 12.02 -13.42
C ARG A 26 -3.98 11.03 -12.28
N ALA A 27 -3.23 9.95 -12.21
CA ALA A 27 -3.35 8.92 -11.18
C ALA A 27 -2.01 8.27 -10.90
N VAL A 28 -1.81 7.88 -9.64
CA VAL A 28 -0.70 7.06 -9.16
C VAL A 28 -1.28 5.76 -8.64
N ILE A 29 -0.84 4.62 -9.20
CA ILE A 29 -1.20 3.28 -8.72
C ILE A 29 0.00 2.72 -7.97
N ASN A 30 -0.10 2.64 -6.64
CA ASN A 30 0.96 2.09 -5.81
C ASN A 30 0.79 0.58 -5.63
N CYS A 31 1.59 -0.18 -6.38
CA CYS A 31 1.72 -1.62 -6.22
C CYS A 31 2.97 -2.02 -5.41
N ALA A 32 3.83 -1.05 -5.05
CA ALA A 32 5.03 -1.32 -4.27
C ALA A 32 4.68 -1.54 -2.80
N ALA A 33 5.26 -2.57 -2.21
CA ALA A 33 5.05 -2.92 -0.81
C ALA A 33 6.16 -3.82 -0.29
N TRP A 34 6.33 -3.86 1.01
CA TRP A 34 6.94 -4.98 1.70
C TRP A 34 5.95 -6.14 1.71
N THR A 35 6.33 -7.30 1.17
CA THR A 35 5.44 -8.47 1.02
C THR A 35 5.91 -9.71 1.79
N ALA A 36 7.09 -9.65 2.42
CA ALA A 36 7.61 -10.76 3.22
C ALA A 36 6.90 -10.80 4.59
N VAL A 37 5.76 -11.50 4.66
CA VAL A 37 4.85 -11.52 5.82
C VAL A 37 5.58 -11.93 7.10
N ASP A 38 6.28 -13.06 7.08
CA ASP A 38 6.97 -13.58 8.28
C ASP A 38 8.12 -12.66 8.72
N LYS A 39 8.84 -12.04 7.78
CA LYS A 39 9.90 -11.08 8.10
C LYS A 39 9.37 -9.78 8.70
N ALA A 40 8.12 -9.43 8.46
CA ALA A 40 7.54 -8.22 9.04
C ALA A 40 7.56 -8.28 10.58
N GLU A 41 7.43 -9.46 11.17
CA GLU A 41 7.48 -9.66 12.63
C GLU A 41 8.87 -9.35 13.21
N THR A 42 9.93 -9.62 12.45
CA THR A 42 11.31 -9.38 12.88
C THR A 42 11.91 -8.07 12.37
N GLU A 43 11.34 -7.50 11.30
CA GLU A 43 11.78 -6.27 10.66
C GLU A 43 10.66 -5.21 10.56
N PRO A 44 9.92 -4.91 11.65
CA PRO A 44 8.71 -4.08 11.58
C PRO A 44 9.01 -2.66 11.08
N ARG A 45 10.19 -2.10 11.39
CA ARG A 45 10.57 -0.75 10.93
C ARG A 45 10.67 -0.68 9.40
N ALA A 46 11.31 -1.67 8.77
CA ALA A 46 11.44 -1.72 7.31
C ALA A 46 10.09 -1.97 6.65
N CYS A 47 9.27 -2.85 7.23
CA CYS A 47 7.91 -3.10 6.77
C CYS A 47 7.05 -1.82 6.80
N ARG A 48 7.04 -1.08 7.92
CA ARG A 48 6.30 0.18 8.04
C ARG A 48 6.86 1.29 7.17
N ALA A 49 8.17 1.35 6.95
CA ALA A 49 8.75 2.32 6.03
C ALA A 49 8.13 2.20 4.62
N ALA A 50 7.96 0.96 4.12
CA ALA A 50 7.39 0.70 2.80
C ALA A 50 5.86 0.75 2.77
N ASN A 51 5.18 0.17 3.78
CA ASN A 51 3.74 -0.05 3.74
C ASN A 51 2.91 1.10 4.34
N GLU A 52 3.50 1.94 5.17
CA GLU A 52 2.85 3.05 5.87
C GLU A 52 3.47 4.40 5.47
N HIS A 53 4.75 4.64 5.79
CA HIS A 53 5.36 5.95 5.63
C HIS A 53 5.51 6.35 4.15
N ALA A 54 5.85 5.41 3.28
CA ALA A 54 5.91 5.64 1.84
C ALA A 54 4.52 6.00 1.27
N VAL A 55 3.45 5.36 1.76
CA VAL A 55 2.08 5.68 1.34
C VAL A 55 1.69 7.09 1.79
N ALA A 56 2.11 7.52 2.99
CA ALA A 56 1.89 8.89 3.43
C ALA A 56 2.60 9.91 2.53
N ALA A 57 3.84 9.61 2.09
CA ALA A 57 4.56 10.44 1.14
C ALA A 57 3.84 10.50 -0.23
N LEU A 58 3.38 9.35 -0.73
CA LEU A 58 2.60 9.29 -1.98
C LEU A 58 1.30 10.10 -1.90
N ALA A 59 0.55 9.98 -0.79
CA ALA A 59 -0.68 10.75 -0.58
C ALA A 59 -0.42 12.26 -0.59
N ARG A 60 0.66 12.70 0.08
CA ARG A 60 1.08 14.10 0.08
C ARG A 60 1.47 14.58 -1.32
N ALA A 61 2.29 13.83 -2.04
CA ALA A 61 2.74 14.17 -3.38
C ALA A 61 1.56 14.23 -4.37
N CYS A 62 0.64 13.24 -4.31
CA CYS A 62 -0.58 13.23 -5.12
C CYS A 62 -1.46 14.45 -4.87
N ARG A 63 -1.62 14.86 -3.59
CA ARG A 63 -2.32 16.11 -3.23
C ARG A 63 -1.69 17.32 -3.88
N GLY A 64 -0.35 17.41 -3.93
CA GLY A 64 0.38 18.53 -4.51
C GLY A 64 0.15 18.73 -6.01
N VAL A 65 -0.28 17.68 -6.73
CA VAL A 65 -0.53 17.71 -8.18
C VAL A 65 -1.97 17.36 -8.56
N ASP A 66 -2.86 17.21 -7.57
CA ASP A 66 -4.27 16.82 -7.73
C ASP A 66 -4.46 15.46 -8.42
N ALA A 67 -3.57 14.50 -8.18
CA ALA A 67 -3.63 13.15 -8.74
C ALA A 67 -4.48 12.21 -7.88
N LEU A 68 -5.22 11.27 -8.50
CA LEU A 68 -5.83 10.15 -7.81
C LEU A 68 -4.74 9.22 -7.26
N LEU A 69 -4.82 8.82 -5.98
CA LEU A 69 -3.99 7.77 -5.41
C LEU A 69 -4.78 6.46 -5.33
N VAL A 70 -4.33 5.43 -6.06
CA VAL A 70 -4.84 4.05 -5.93
C VAL A 70 -3.83 3.25 -5.11
N GLN A 71 -4.21 2.86 -3.88
CA GLN A 71 -3.36 2.09 -2.98
C GLN A 71 -3.78 0.62 -2.99
N VAL A 72 -2.88 -0.26 -3.42
CA VAL A 72 -3.08 -1.70 -3.29
C VAL A 72 -2.81 -2.13 -1.85
N SER A 73 -3.82 -2.73 -1.23
CA SER A 73 -3.81 -3.29 0.12
C SER A 73 -3.98 -4.82 0.09
N SER A 74 -4.30 -5.43 1.21
CA SER A 74 -4.36 -6.88 1.39
C SER A 74 -5.57 -7.28 2.24
N ASP A 75 -6.03 -8.52 2.08
CA ASP A 75 -6.97 -9.19 2.97
C ASP A 75 -6.40 -9.45 4.37
N TYR A 76 -5.06 -9.43 4.54
CA TYR A 76 -4.39 -9.51 5.85
C TYR A 76 -4.74 -8.36 6.82
N VAL A 77 -5.43 -7.32 6.35
CA VAL A 77 -6.02 -6.29 7.23
C VAL A 77 -7.17 -6.82 8.08
N PHE A 78 -7.67 -8.00 7.76
CA PHE A 78 -8.70 -8.72 8.52
C PHE A 78 -8.09 -9.89 9.30
N GLY A 79 -8.89 -10.52 10.18
CA GLY A 79 -8.49 -11.77 10.84
C GLY A 79 -8.88 -11.85 12.33
N ALA A 80 -9.16 -10.74 13.02
CA ALA A 80 -9.46 -10.74 14.45
C ALA A 80 -10.74 -11.51 14.83
N ASP A 81 -11.69 -11.68 13.90
CA ASP A 81 -12.90 -12.48 14.16
C ASP A 81 -12.69 -13.94 13.75
N ALA A 82 -12.18 -14.75 14.69
CA ALA A 82 -11.98 -16.19 14.49
C ALA A 82 -13.29 -17.00 14.33
N THR A 83 -14.44 -16.41 14.61
CA THR A 83 -15.76 -17.06 14.52
C THR A 83 -16.44 -16.80 13.18
N ARG A 84 -15.92 -15.90 12.39
CA ARG A 84 -16.51 -15.48 11.12
C ARG A 84 -16.57 -16.62 10.12
N LYS A 85 -17.77 -16.82 9.54
CA LYS A 85 -18.03 -17.84 8.50
C LYS A 85 -18.39 -17.23 7.14
N LEU A 86 -18.62 -15.91 7.10
CA LEU A 86 -18.97 -15.20 5.88
C LEU A 86 -17.74 -14.43 5.35
N PRO A 87 -17.64 -14.25 4.02
CA PRO A 87 -16.62 -13.37 3.44
C PRO A 87 -16.64 -11.98 4.05
N TYR A 88 -15.46 -11.34 4.14
CA TYR A 88 -15.35 -9.94 4.53
C TYR A 88 -15.85 -9.02 3.41
N ARG A 89 -16.42 -7.89 3.81
CA ARG A 89 -16.81 -6.78 2.95
C ARG A 89 -15.87 -5.61 3.16
N GLU A 90 -15.94 -4.63 2.28
CA GLU A 90 -15.09 -3.44 2.29
C GLU A 90 -15.30 -2.58 3.54
N ASP A 91 -16.51 -2.57 4.07
CA ASP A 91 -16.95 -1.79 5.25
C ASP A 91 -16.84 -2.54 6.58
N ASP A 92 -16.48 -3.83 6.55
CA ASP A 92 -16.21 -4.59 7.78
C ASP A 92 -15.02 -4.01 8.53
N SER A 93 -15.11 -4.05 9.86
CA SER A 93 -14.03 -3.59 10.74
C SER A 93 -12.77 -4.40 10.52
N PRO A 94 -11.64 -3.77 10.23
CA PRO A 94 -10.37 -4.46 10.12
C PRO A 94 -9.88 -4.93 11.50
N GLY A 95 -9.04 -5.97 11.50
CA GLY A 95 -8.40 -6.51 12.70
C GLY A 95 -7.24 -7.39 12.29
N PRO A 96 -6.09 -6.81 11.91
CA PRO A 96 -4.92 -7.57 11.49
C PRO A 96 -4.34 -8.37 12.64
N LEU A 97 -3.85 -9.60 12.36
CA LEU A 97 -3.26 -10.49 13.36
C LEU A 97 -1.75 -10.33 13.48
N GLY A 98 -1.06 -9.77 12.48
CA GLY A 98 0.39 -9.63 12.47
C GLY A 98 0.84 -8.28 11.94
N GLU A 99 2.14 -8.03 12.03
CA GLU A 99 2.77 -6.74 11.69
C GLU A 99 2.58 -6.38 10.21
N TYR A 100 2.64 -7.36 9.30
CA TYR A 100 2.38 -7.10 7.88
C TYR A 100 0.98 -6.51 7.67
N GLY A 101 -0.06 -7.18 8.19
CA GLY A 101 -1.44 -6.70 8.09
C GLY A 101 -1.63 -5.34 8.77
N ALA A 102 -1.03 -5.13 9.94
CA ALA A 102 -1.06 -3.85 10.66
C ALA A 102 -0.39 -2.73 9.85
N SER A 103 0.75 -2.99 9.21
CA SER A 103 1.44 -2.03 8.36
C SER A 103 0.63 -1.66 7.10
N LYS A 104 -0.04 -2.65 6.48
CA LYS A 104 -0.92 -2.41 5.33
C LYS A 104 -2.13 -1.58 5.73
N LEU A 105 -2.74 -1.87 6.88
CA LEU A 105 -3.87 -1.08 7.41
C LEU A 105 -3.46 0.37 7.72
N ALA A 106 -2.27 0.58 8.31
CA ALA A 106 -1.72 1.91 8.53
C ALA A 106 -1.50 2.66 7.19
N GLY A 107 -1.05 1.96 6.15
CA GLY A 107 -0.96 2.50 4.79
C GLY A 107 -2.32 2.90 4.21
N GLU A 108 -3.39 2.13 4.46
CA GLU A 108 -4.75 2.53 4.08
C GLU A 108 -5.16 3.84 4.76
N ALA A 109 -4.88 3.95 6.07
CA ALA A 109 -5.16 5.19 6.83
C ALA A 109 -4.35 6.37 6.26
N ALA A 110 -3.09 6.15 5.90
CA ALA A 110 -2.25 7.16 5.26
C ALA A 110 -2.80 7.59 3.88
N ALA A 111 -3.24 6.65 3.05
CA ALA A 111 -3.86 6.97 1.75
C ALA A 111 -5.14 7.82 1.91
N ARG A 112 -5.95 7.52 2.94
CA ARG A 112 -7.20 8.24 3.24
C ARG A 112 -6.98 9.68 3.72
N THR A 113 -5.76 10.10 4.01
CA THR A 113 -5.46 11.52 4.31
C THR A 113 -5.60 12.43 3.08
N TRP A 114 -5.64 11.88 1.88
CA TRP A 114 -5.92 12.57 0.62
C TRP A 114 -7.33 12.18 0.13
N GLU A 115 -8.19 13.17 -0.13
CA GLU A 115 -9.59 12.93 -0.51
C GLU A 115 -9.75 12.16 -1.82
N ARG A 116 -8.83 12.36 -2.79
CA ARG A 116 -8.82 11.65 -4.07
C ARG A 116 -7.97 10.37 -3.96
N HIS A 117 -8.47 9.43 -3.18
CA HIS A 117 -7.85 8.12 -3.01
C HIS A 117 -8.82 6.98 -3.32
N GLN A 118 -8.26 5.82 -3.60
CA GLN A 118 -8.94 4.54 -3.66
C GLN A 118 -8.05 3.48 -2.99
N VAL A 119 -8.63 2.67 -2.11
CA VAL A 119 -7.97 1.50 -1.52
C VAL A 119 -8.53 0.25 -2.17
N VAL A 120 -7.63 -0.61 -2.66
CA VAL A 120 -7.99 -1.90 -3.28
C VAL A 120 -7.42 -3.02 -2.42
N ARG A 121 -8.24 -3.70 -1.64
CA ARG A 121 -7.86 -4.89 -0.88
C ARG A 121 -7.92 -6.11 -1.78
N THR A 122 -6.87 -6.90 -1.79
CA THR A 122 -6.77 -8.11 -2.62
C THR A 122 -6.11 -9.25 -1.83
N CYS A 123 -6.34 -10.48 -2.24
CA CYS A 123 -5.62 -11.66 -1.74
C CYS A 123 -4.42 -11.99 -2.65
N GLY A 124 -3.93 -13.22 -2.65
CA GLY A 124 -2.86 -13.67 -3.54
C GLY A 124 -3.18 -13.38 -5.01
N LEU A 125 -2.27 -12.68 -5.68
CA LEU A 125 -2.41 -12.35 -7.10
C LEU A 125 -1.61 -13.34 -7.94
N TYR A 126 -2.24 -13.85 -8.99
CA TYR A 126 -1.65 -14.82 -9.93
C TYR A 126 -1.76 -14.29 -11.35
N SER A 127 -0.73 -14.54 -12.16
CA SER A 127 -0.73 -14.19 -13.57
C SER A 127 -0.35 -15.42 -14.40
N ALA A 128 -1.07 -15.67 -15.47
CA ALA A 128 -0.70 -16.68 -16.45
C ALA A 128 0.52 -16.18 -17.24
N GLY A 129 1.67 -16.88 -17.10
CA GLY A 129 2.88 -16.61 -17.90
C GLY A 129 3.93 -15.70 -17.28
N ALA A 130 3.78 -15.22 -16.06
CA ALA A 130 4.88 -14.64 -15.30
C ALA A 130 5.53 -15.74 -14.43
N ALA A 131 6.81 -16.04 -14.66
CA ALA A 131 7.60 -16.68 -13.62
C ALA A 131 7.59 -15.71 -12.43
N GLY A 132 7.10 -16.15 -11.28
CA GLY A 132 7.16 -15.36 -10.06
C GLY A 132 8.60 -14.99 -9.70
N PRO A 133 8.79 -14.02 -8.82
CA PRO A 133 10.12 -13.66 -8.35
C PRO A 133 10.81 -14.84 -7.66
#